data_d3220a97e004b4f8ed9157adb142afc6
#
_entry.id   d3220a97e004b4f8ed9157adb142afc6
#
_cell.length_a   1.000
_cell.length_b   1.000
_cell.length_c   1.000
_cell.angle_alpha   90.00
_cell.angle_beta   90.00
_cell.angle_gamma   90.00
#
_symmetry.space_group_name_H-M   'P 1'
#
loop_
_entity.id
_entity.type
_entity.pdbx_description
1 polymer ?
#
loop_
_entity_poly.entity_id
_entity_poly.type
_entity_poly.pdbx_seq_one_letter_code
_entity_poly.pdbx_strand_id
1 'polypeptide(L)'
;MFIFAALVFLFFLYAALESFGEKERLAARRFILLALTVPLPFLFIGFFLDGIVWSWVIVAGLLVVAGIFFMPRPFRMRREHIVPRGRIDERDTMFSRDILEPGSGRYKEYYGRHPERQEGDDAFRRNPGLLSQEALFYDPFVFPAARANFKLIEANRDFVDGPVSSQPQQWEGKDLSYQLKTLALKYGAISAGITRLEDYHLYSHRGRRHNYGEAVDNRHTHALAFTVEMDHDYVRTAPYAYCVLESSRQYVRSGILAI
;
A
#
# COMPACT_ATOMS: atom_id res chain seq x y z
N MET A 1 -7.97 43.61 10.18
CA MET A 1 -7.69 42.48 11.08
C MET A 1 -8.94 41.66 11.38
N PHE A 2 -10.10 42.26 11.74
CA PHE A 2 -11.34 41.52 12.06
C PHE A 2 -11.81 40.61 10.92
N ILE A 3 -11.78 41.08 9.67
CA ILE A 3 -12.15 40.27 8.50
C ILE A 3 -11.22 39.03 8.38
N PHE A 4 -9.93 39.24 8.61
CA PHE A 4 -8.97 38.16 8.53
C PHE A 4 -9.18 37.14 9.66
N ALA A 5 -9.41 37.57 10.90
CA ALA A 5 -9.77 36.70 12.01
C ALA A 5 -11.03 35.89 11.70
N ALA A 6 -12.05 36.54 11.12
CA ALA A 6 -13.27 35.84 10.70
C ALA A 6 -13.02 34.79 9.60
N LEU A 7 -12.19 35.09 8.61
CA LEU A 7 -11.83 34.12 7.54
C LEU A 7 -11.06 32.91 8.09
N VAL A 8 -10.11 33.14 9.01
CA VAL A 8 -9.36 32.07 9.67
C VAL A 8 -10.28 31.20 10.53
N PHE A 9 -11.19 31.82 11.27
CA PHE A 9 -12.20 31.11 12.05
C PHE A 9 -13.09 30.23 11.15
N LEU A 10 -13.63 30.78 10.07
CA LEU A 10 -14.48 30.06 9.11
C LEU A 10 -13.74 28.92 8.43
N PHE A 11 -12.46 29.10 8.10
CA PHE A 11 -11.65 28.04 7.51
C PHE A 11 -11.50 26.83 8.44
N PHE A 12 -11.12 27.06 9.69
CA PHE A 12 -10.99 25.96 10.65
C PHE A 12 -12.34 25.34 11.04
N LEU A 13 -13.40 26.15 11.08
CA LEU A 13 -14.76 25.65 11.30
C LEU A 13 -15.20 24.74 10.14
N TYR A 14 -14.95 25.14 8.90
CA TYR A 14 -15.22 24.32 7.72
C TYR A 14 -14.43 22.99 7.77
N ALA A 15 -13.12 23.05 8.06
CA ALA A 15 -12.30 21.85 8.20
C ALA A 15 -12.81 20.93 9.34
N ALA A 16 -13.34 21.48 10.42
CA ALA A 16 -13.96 20.71 11.49
C ALA A 16 -15.24 20.01 11.02
N LEU A 17 -16.09 20.69 10.26
CA LEU A 17 -17.33 20.12 9.72
C LEU A 17 -17.05 18.99 8.73
N GLU A 18 -16.10 19.17 7.81
CA GLU A 18 -15.64 18.11 6.91
C GLU A 18 -15.12 16.89 7.70
N SER A 19 -14.25 17.11 8.70
CA SER A 19 -13.74 16.04 9.54
C SER A 19 -14.84 15.29 10.32
N PHE A 20 -15.92 15.99 10.69
CA PHE A 20 -17.09 15.34 11.26
C PHE A 20 -17.85 14.48 10.24
N GLY A 21 -17.99 14.98 9.00
CA GLY A 21 -18.59 14.25 7.88
C GLY A 21 -17.82 12.95 7.60
N GLU A 22 -16.50 13.00 7.64
CA GLU A 22 -15.60 11.87 7.48
C GLU A 22 -15.51 10.96 8.73
N LYS A 23 -16.27 11.27 9.79
CA LYS A 23 -16.25 10.56 11.10
C LYS A 23 -14.91 10.64 11.85
N GLU A 24 -14.02 11.53 11.46
CA GLU A 24 -12.71 11.77 12.07
C GLU A 24 -12.83 12.69 13.30
N ARG A 25 -13.42 12.17 14.37
CA ARG A 25 -13.78 12.95 15.59
C ARG A 25 -12.57 13.62 16.25
N LEU A 26 -11.40 13.00 16.18
CA LEU A 26 -10.18 13.58 16.78
C LEU A 26 -9.68 14.78 15.98
N ALA A 27 -9.69 14.70 14.66
CA ALA A 27 -9.35 15.80 13.77
C ALA A 27 -10.33 16.96 13.92
N ALA A 28 -11.63 16.66 13.93
CA ALA A 28 -12.68 17.65 14.13
C ALA A 28 -12.50 18.45 15.46
N ARG A 29 -12.24 17.77 16.58
CA ARG A 29 -11.96 18.43 17.87
C ARG A 29 -10.72 19.34 17.81
N ARG A 30 -9.65 18.91 17.13
CA ARG A 30 -8.45 19.72 16.94
C ARG A 30 -8.72 20.96 16.10
N PHE A 31 -9.48 20.84 15.02
CA PHE A 31 -9.87 21.98 14.20
C PHE A 31 -10.78 22.95 14.93
N ILE A 32 -11.71 22.49 15.78
CA ILE A 32 -12.50 23.38 16.66
C ILE A 32 -11.58 24.16 17.60
N LEU A 33 -10.61 23.49 18.22
CA LEU A 33 -9.65 24.16 19.11
C LEU A 33 -8.84 25.24 18.35
N LEU A 34 -8.38 24.92 17.13
CA LEU A 34 -7.69 25.87 16.27
C LEU A 34 -8.61 27.04 15.84
N ALA A 35 -9.87 26.78 15.52
CA ALA A 35 -10.84 27.82 15.20
C ALA A 35 -11.03 28.83 16.36
N LEU A 36 -10.98 28.34 17.60
CA LEU A 36 -11.15 29.21 18.77
C LEU A 36 -9.85 29.94 19.16
N THR A 37 -8.67 29.34 18.94
CA THR A 37 -7.42 29.90 19.44
C THR A 37 -6.65 30.74 18.42
N VAL A 38 -6.61 30.33 17.15
CA VAL A 38 -5.80 30.98 16.12
C VAL A 38 -6.31 32.40 15.76
N PRO A 39 -7.62 32.70 15.74
CA PRO A 39 -8.10 34.08 15.51
C PRO A 39 -7.81 35.07 16.62
N LEU A 40 -7.58 34.62 17.88
CA LEU A 40 -7.43 35.50 19.04
C LEU A 40 -6.30 36.52 18.90
N PRO A 41 -5.08 36.19 18.45
CA PRO A 41 -4.03 37.18 18.23
C PRO A 41 -4.43 38.28 17.23
N PHE A 42 -5.18 37.93 16.18
CA PHE A 42 -5.64 38.87 15.17
C PHE A 42 -6.72 39.83 15.70
N LEU A 43 -7.58 39.31 16.57
CA LEU A 43 -8.57 40.16 17.27
C LEU A 43 -7.87 41.11 18.25
N PHE A 44 -6.89 40.60 19.02
CA PHE A 44 -6.11 41.40 19.97
C PHE A 44 -5.39 42.54 19.25
N ILE A 45 -4.70 42.25 18.13
CA ILE A 45 -4.02 43.27 17.33
C ILE A 45 -5.02 44.27 16.74
N GLY A 46 -6.20 43.81 16.30
CA GLY A 46 -7.25 44.67 15.77
C GLY A 46 -7.84 45.65 16.80
N PHE A 47 -7.81 45.31 18.10
CA PHE A 47 -8.33 46.14 19.19
C PHE A 47 -7.28 47.07 19.80
N PHE A 48 -6.01 46.66 19.88
CA PHE A 48 -5.01 47.34 20.70
C PHE A 48 -3.85 47.99 19.92
N LEU A 49 -3.72 47.75 18.63
CA LEU A 49 -2.64 48.29 17.81
C LEU A 49 -3.21 49.09 16.65
N ASP A 50 -2.61 50.27 16.33
CA ASP A 50 -2.97 51.06 15.16
C ASP A 50 -2.79 50.25 13.87
N GLY A 51 -3.98 49.78 13.41
CA GLY A 51 -4.11 48.50 12.73
C GLY A 51 -3.56 48.37 11.32
N ILE A 52 -3.24 49.46 10.60
CA ILE A 52 -3.00 49.35 9.14
C ILE A 52 -1.61 48.77 8.85
N VAL A 53 -0.58 49.27 9.50
CA VAL A 53 0.80 48.87 9.23
C VAL A 53 1.04 47.42 9.71
N TRP A 54 0.64 47.10 10.92
CA TRP A 54 0.78 45.76 11.49
C TRP A 54 -0.05 44.68 10.77
N SER A 55 -1.22 45.10 10.21
CA SER A 55 -2.03 44.22 9.36
C SER A 55 -1.26 43.75 8.13
N TRP A 56 -0.58 44.65 7.45
CA TRP A 56 0.20 44.32 6.27
C TRP A 56 1.44 43.47 6.60
N VAL A 57 2.11 43.74 7.73
CA VAL A 57 3.24 42.93 8.18
C VAL A 57 2.84 41.49 8.44
N ILE A 58 1.69 41.26 9.09
CA ILE A 58 1.20 39.91 9.36
C ILE A 58 0.73 39.21 8.08
N VAL A 59 -0.01 39.91 7.21
CA VAL A 59 -0.40 39.32 5.92
C VAL A 59 0.82 38.96 5.08
N ALA A 60 1.83 39.83 5.02
CA ALA A 60 3.08 39.51 4.33
C ALA A 60 3.80 38.32 4.96
N GLY A 61 3.88 38.25 6.28
CA GLY A 61 4.46 37.10 7.00
C GLY A 61 3.74 35.79 6.70
N LEU A 62 2.41 35.81 6.70
CA LEU A 62 1.59 34.62 6.38
C LEU A 62 1.73 34.20 4.92
N LEU A 63 1.82 35.17 3.98
CA LEU A 63 2.09 34.86 2.57
C LEU A 63 3.47 34.24 2.38
N VAL A 64 4.49 34.70 3.13
CA VAL A 64 5.82 34.09 3.12
C VAL A 64 5.77 32.68 3.68
N VAL A 65 5.12 32.43 4.81
CA VAL A 65 4.95 31.10 5.39
C VAL A 65 4.17 30.19 4.45
N ALA A 66 3.08 30.64 3.89
CA ALA A 66 2.32 29.90 2.88
C ALA A 66 3.19 29.62 1.64
N GLY A 67 3.94 30.62 1.15
CA GLY A 67 4.87 30.44 0.05
C GLY A 67 5.93 29.37 0.34
N ILE A 68 6.50 29.35 1.54
CA ILE A 68 7.44 28.30 1.98
C ILE A 68 6.76 26.94 2.06
N PHE A 69 5.50 26.88 2.47
CA PHE A 69 4.75 25.62 2.60
C PHE A 69 4.30 25.05 1.25
N PHE A 70 3.85 25.94 0.35
CA PHE A 70 3.36 25.58 -0.98
C PHE A 70 4.44 25.67 -2.07
N MET A 71 5.62 26.24 -1.76
CA MET A 71 6.73 26.13 -2.68
C MET A 71 7.01 24.65 -2.94
N PRO A 72 6.95 24.20 -4.20
CA PRO A 72 7.36 22.84 -4.50
C PRO A 72 8.79 22.73 -3.98
N ARG A 73 8.93 22.11 -2.81
CA ARG A 73 10.25 21.81 -2.26
C ARG A 73 10.94 21.06 -3.37
N PRO A 74 12.10 21.50 -3.86
CA PRO A 74 12.97 20.67 -4.67
C PRO A 74 13.62 19.64 -3.74
N PHE A 75 12.84 19.03 -2.85
CA PHE A 75 13.17 17.74 -2.34
C PHE A 75 13.05 16.80 -3.55
N ARG A 76 14.02 16.92 -4.47
CA ARG A 76 14.56 15.71 -5.02
C ARG A 76 14.92 14.89 -3.78
N MET A 77 13.96 14.10 -3.28
CA MET A 77 14.36 12.84 -2.70
C MET A 77 15.30 12.29 -3.75
N ARG A 78 16.58 12.39 -3.51
CA ARG A 78 17.56 11.54 -4.16
C ARG A 78 17.05 10.18 -3.74
N ARG A 79 16.15 9.62 -4.57
CA ARG A 79 15.89 8.20 -4.52
C ARG A 79 17.27 7.63 -4.81
N GLU A 80 18.02 7.42 -3.75
CA GLU A 80 19.11 6.48 -3.84
C GLU A 80 18.39 5.22 -4.30
N HIS A 81 18.49 4.95 -5.58
CA HIS A 81 18.13 3.67 -6.12
C HIS A 81 19.13 2.72 -5.46
N ILE A 82 18.74 2.25 -4.27
CA ILE A 82 19.41 1.13 -3.65
C ILE A 82 19.08 -0.03 -4.59
N VAL A 83 19.90 -0.19 -5.60
CA VAL A 83 19.82 -1.33 -6.50
C VAL A 83 20.24 -2.54 -5.66
N PRO A 84 19.36 -3.51 -5.43
CA PRO A 84 19.73 -4.73 -4.72
C PRO A 84 20.96 -5.35 -5.38
N ARG A 85 21.88 -5.88 -4.59
CA ARG A 85 23.14 -6.45 -5.09
C ARG A 85 22.97 -7.78 -5.85
N GLY A 86 21.73 -8.28 -5.96
CA GLY A 86 21.41 -9.53 -6.64
C GLY A 86 20.01 -10.02 -6.30
N ARG A 87 19.73 -11.25 -6.72
CA ARG A 87 18.44 -11.91 -6.46
C ARG A 87 18.32 -12.28 -4.97
N ILE A 88 17.14 -12.05 -4.42
CA ILE A 88 16.76 -12.52 -3.09
C ILE A 88 16.27 -13.96 -3.22
N ASP A 89 16.57 -14.80 -2.24
CA ASP A 89 16.00 -16.14 -2.17
C ASP A 89 14.60 -16.09 -1.56
N GLU A 90 13.57 -16.61 -2.27
CA GLU A 90 12.22 -16.62 -1.72
C GLU A 90 12.10 -17.43 -0.44
N ARG A 91 12.97 -18.42 -0.23
CA ARG A 91 13.00 -19.21 1.00
C ARG A 91 13.29 -18.37 2.24
N ASP A 92 13.97 -17.22 2.07
CA ASP A 92 14.27 -16.27 3.15
C ASP A 92 13.11 -15.36 3.51
N THR A 93 12.01 -15.36 2.72
CA THR A 93 10.84 -14.56 3.05
C THR A 93 10.07 -15.16 4.23
N MET A 94 9.43 -14.30 5.02
CA MET A 94 8.61 -14.72 6.16
C MET A 94 7.53 -15.74 5.75
N PHE A 95 6.86 -15.51 4.62
CA PHE A 95 5.81 -16.41 4.12
C PHE A 95 6.31 -17.81 3.73
N SER A 96 7.55 -17.92 3.27
CA SER A 96 8.16 -19.22 2.95
C SER A 96 8.61 -19.96 4.20
N ARG A 97 9.07 -19.23 5.22
CA ARG A 97 9.50 -19.80 6.48
C ARG A 97 8.33 -20.24 7.36
N ASP A 98 7.23 -19.48 7.34
CA ASP A 98 6.03 -19.79 8.13
C ASP A 98 5.43 -21.17 7.81
N ILE A 99 5.49 -21.58 6.53
CA ILE A 99 4.96 -22.87 6.08
C ILE A 99 5.91 -24.05 6.29
N LEU A 100 7.09 -23.85 6.88
CA LEU A 100 8.01 -24.92 7.20
C LEU A 100 7.52 -25.70 8.42
N GLU A 101 7.18 -26.98 8.23
CA GLU A 101 6.70 -27.84 9.30
C GLU A 101 7.85 -28.22 10.23
N PRO A 102 7.75 -27.95 11.55
CA PRO A 102 8.77 -28.35 12.52
C PRO A 102 9.14 -29.82 12.42
N GLY A 103 10.43 -30.08 12.35
CA GLY A 103 10.96 -31.46 12.23
C GLY A 103 11.02 -32.06 10.83
N SER A 104 10.40 -31.39 9.82
CA SER A 104 10.49 -31.80 8.41
C SER A 104 11.91 -31.65 7.85
N GLY A 105 12.21 -32.34 6.73
CA GLY A 105 13.50 -32.20 6.05
C GLY A 105 13.83 -30.79 5.65
N ARG A 106 12.83 -30.04 5.09
CA ARG A 106 12.98 -28.63 4.68
C ARG A 106 13.23 -27.71 5.87
N TYR A 107 12.56 -27.97 6.99
CA TYR A 107 12.77 -27.24 8.24
C TYR A 107 14.19 -27.39 8.75
N LYS A 108 14.67 -28.65 8.85
CA LYS A 108 16.04 -28.97 9.31
C LYS A 108 17.09 -28.36 8.37
N GLU A 109 16.89 -28.46 7.07
CA GLU A 109 17.79 -27.89 6.07
C GLU A 109 17.87 -26.37 6.19
N TYR A 110 16.73 -25.69 6.30
CA TYR A 110 16.69 -24.23 6.37
C TYR A 110 17.33 -23.72 7.67
N TYR A 111 16.87 -24.19 8.82
CA TYR A 111 17.39 -23.72 10.12
C TYR A 111 18.77 -24.27 10.46
N GLY A 112 19.23 -25.32 9.79
CA GLY A 112 20.64 -25.73 9.83
C GLY A 112 21.59 -24.68 9.23
N ARG A 113 21.09 -23.88 8.27
CA ARG A 113 21.82 -22.75 7.65
C ARG A 113 21.54 -21.41 8.34
N HIS A 114 20.38 -21.25 8.98
CA HIS A 114 19.88 -20.01 9.58
C HIS A 114 19.37 -20.23 11.01
N PRO A 115 20.21 -20.71 11.94
CA PRO A 115 19.77 -21.04 13.30
C PRO A 115 19.27 -19.83 14.09
N GLU A 116 19.77 -18.64 13.75
CA GLU A 116 19.37 -17.35 14.38
C GLU A 116 17.91 -16.99 14.17
N ARG A 117 17.25 -17.53 13.15
CA ARG A 117 15.85 -17.24 12.82
C ARG A 117 14.87 -18.23 13.45
N GLN A 118 15.34 -19.38 13.87
CA GLN A 118 14.48 -20.51 14.27
C GLN A 118 13.56 -20.15 15.44
N GLU A 119 14.09 -19.57 16.51
CA GLU A 119 13.32 -19.26 17.71
C GLU A 119 12.18 -18.26 17.42
N GLY A 120 12.47 -17.21 16.67
CA GLY A 120 11.48 -16.19 16.29
C GLY A 120 10.39 -16.75 15.39
N ASP A 121 10.77 -17.54 14.39
CA ASP A 121 9.83 -18.17 13.46
C ASP A 121 8.97 -19.24 14.13
N ASP A 122 9.53 -20.01 15.07
CA ASP A 122 8.78 -20.98 15.87
C ASP A 122 7.81 -20.30 16.84
N ALA A 123 8.19 -19.15 17.40
CA ALA A 123 7.30 -18.32 18.19
C ALA A 123 6.13 -17.80 17.37
N PHE A 124 6.39 -17.36 16.12
CA PHE A 124 5.37 -16.88 15.20
C PHE A 124 4.37 -18.00 14.82
N ARG A 125 4.85 -19.20 14.50
CA ARG A 125 4.01 -20.36 14.13
C ARG A 125 3.06 -20.82 15.24
N ARG A 126 3.35 -20.49 16.51
CA ARG A 126 2.43 -20.79 17.64
C ARG A 126 1.19 -19.91 17.65
N ASN A 127 1.18 -18.80 16.92
CA ASN A 127 -0.01 -17.97 16.79
C ASN A 127 -1.05 -18.66 15.88
N PRO A 128 -2.34 -18.42 16.11
CA PRO A 128 -3.37 -18.87 15.20
C PRO A 128 -3.11 -18.33 13.78
N GLY A 129 -3.17 -19.20 12.78
CA GLY A 129 -2.99 -18.80 11.39
C GLY A 129 -4.07 -17.82 10.91
N LEU A 130 -3.77 -17.11 9.82
CA LEU A 130 -4.75 -16.26 9.15
C LEU A 130 -6.00 -17.08 8.80
N LEU A 131 -7.19 -16.56 9.13
CA LEU A 131 -8.50 -17.22 8.97
C LEU A 131 -8.71 -18.44 9.88
N SER A 132 -7.90 -18.64 10.91
CA SER A 132 -8.17 -19.64 11.95
C SER A 132 -9.42 -19.26 12.76
N GLN A 133 -10.16 -20.27 13.22
CA GLN A 133 -11.25 -20.06 14.18
C GLN A 133 -10.78 -19.57 15.54
N GLU A 134 -9.51 -19.79 15.86
CA GLU A 134 -8.87 -19.36 17.10
C GLU A 134 -8.28 -17.95 17.01
N ALA A 135 -8.36 -17.30 15.84
CA ALA A 135 -7.85 -15.95 15.65
C ALA A 135 -8.66 -14.94 16.50
N LEU A 136 -7.97 -13.98 17.11
CA LEU A 136 -8.55 -12.97 18.01
C LEU A 136 -9.75 -12.22 17.39
N PHE A 137 -9.71 -11.96 16.11
CA PHE A 137 -10.76 -11.25 15.37
C PHE A 137 -11.53 -12.18 14.43
N TYR A 138 -11.70 -13.46 14.83
CA TYR A 138 -12.48 -14.41 14.04
C TYR A 138 -13.91 -13.92 13.85
N ASP A 139 -14.39 -14.02 12.62
CA ASP A 139 -15.78 -13.76 12.25
C ASP A 139 -16.34 -14.96 11.47
N PRO A 140 -17.39 -15.62 11.97
CA PRO A 140 -17.91 -16.85 11.39
C PRO A 140 -18.59 -16.66 10.02
N PHE A 141 -18.95 -15.43 9.67
CA PHE A 141 -19.54 -15.09 8.36
C PHE A 141 -18.46 -14.62 7.37
N VAL A 142 -17.54 -13.77 7.81
CA VAL A 142 -16.56 -13.10 6.94
C VAL A 142 -15.38 -14.02 6.59
N PHE A 143 -14.85 -14.78 7.56
CA PHE A 143 -13.69 -15.64 7.32
C PHE A 143 -13.94 -16.75 6.29
N PRO A 144 -15.08 -17.45 6.27
CA PRO A 144 -15.38 -18.40 5.22
C PRO A 144 -15.40 -17.78 3.81
N ALA A 145 -15.95 -16.56 3.66
CA ALA A 145 -15.95 -15.84 2.39
C ALA A 145 -14.52 -15.46 1.94
N ALA A 146 -13.70 -14.94 2.85
CA ALA A 146 -12.30 -14.65 2.57
C ALA A 146 -11.51 -15.92 2.18
N ARG A 147 -11.76 -17.04 2.87
CA ARG A 147 -11.16 -18.35 2.54
C ARG A 147 -11.57 -18.83 1.16
N ALA A 148 -12.83 -18.67 0.79
CA ALA A 148 -13.32 -19.03 -0.54
C ALA A 148 -12.61 -18.22 -1.64
N ASN A 149 -12.40 -16.91 -1.43
CA ASN A 149 -11.66 -16.06 -2.35
C ASN A 149 -10.22 -16.55 -2.54
N PHE A 150 -9.49 -16.83 -1.45
CA PHE A 150 -8.12 -17.35 -1.55
C PHE A 150 -8.07 -18.71 -2.26
N LYS A 151 -9.02 -19.61 -1.97
CA LYS A 151 -9.11 -20.90 -2.66
C LYS A 151 -9.41 -20.76 -4.15
N LEU A 152 -10.27 -19.80 -4.52
CA LEU A 152 -10.61 -19.53 -5.92
C LEU A 152 -9.36 -19.11 -6.71
N ILE A 153 -8.59 -18.15 -6.20
CA ILE A 153 -7.39 -17.70 -6.92
C ILE A 153 -6.29 -18.77 -6.94
N GLU A 154 -6.23 -19.59 -5.90
CA GLU A 154 -5.32 -20.72 -5.86
C GLU A 154 -5.62 -21.79 -6.89
N ALA A 155 -6.92 -22.08 -7.11
CA ALA A 155 -7.36 -23.03 -8.12
C ALA A 155 -7.11 -22.55 -9.56
N ASN A 156 -7.01 -21.24 -9.79
CA ASN A 156 -6.73 -20.68 -11.11
C ASN A 156 -5.23 -20.56 -11.43
N ARG A 157 -4.36 -21.02 -10.55
CA ARG A 157 -2.90 -20.87 -10.70
C ARG A 157 -2.34 -21.50 -11.98
N ASP A 158 -2.86 -22.63 -12.39
CA ASP A 158 -2.36 -23.38 -13.55
C ASP A 158 -2.67 -22.69 -14.89
N PHE A 159 -3.53 -21.66 -14.89
CA PHE A 159 -3.82 -20.86 -16.08
C PHE A 159 -2.77 -19.77 -16.37
N VAL A 160 -1.80 -19.54 -15.45
CA VAL A 160 -0.80 -18.48 -15.58
C VAL A 160 0.15 -18.74 -16.76
N ASP A 161 0.51 -20.00 -17.00
CA ASP A 161 1.44 -20.42 -18.02
C ASP A 161 0.69 -21.04 -19.20
N GLY A 162 0.25 -20.18 -20.15
CA GLY A 162 -0.37 -20.63 -21.39
C GLY A 162 0.67 -21.00 -22.45
N PRO A 163 0.25 -21.75 -23.50
CA PRO A 163 1.15 -22.08 -24.62
C PRO A 163 1.52 -20.81 -25.41
N VAL A 164 2.79 -20.71 -25.78
CA VAL A 164 3.26 -19.63 -26.65
C VAL A 164 2.74 -19.86 -28.08
N SER A 165 2.25 -18.79 -28.73
CA SER A 165 1.79 -18.87 -30.11
C SER A 165 2.88 -19.38 -31.03
N SER A 166 2.54 -20.33 -31.94
CA SER A 166 3.43 -20.82 -32.99
C SER A 166 3.69 -19.79 -34.11
N GLN A 167 2.86 -18.73 -34.12
CA GLN A 167 2.98 -17.63 -35.09
C GLN A 167 3.20 -16.31 -34.35
N PRO A 168 4.44 -15.98 -33.96
CA PRO A 168 4.73 -14.73 -33.29
C PRO A 168 4.47 -13.55 -34.22
N GLN A 169 3.69 -12.58 -33.76
CA GLN A 169 3.47 -11.33 -34.48
C GLN A 169 4.51 -10.30 -34.05
N GLN A 170 5.01 -9.55 -35.02
CA GLN A 170 5.90 -8.41 -34.74
C GLN A 170 5.06 -7.16 -34.45
N TRP A 171 5.30 -6.55 -33.32
CA TRP A 171 4.67 -5.31 -32.89
C TRP A 171 5.73 -4.23 -32.68
N GLU A 172 5.39 -2.99 -33.02
CA GLU A 172 6.20 -1.88 -32.53
C GLU A 172 6.07 -1.75 -31.03
N GLY A 173 7.19 -1.60 -30.31
CA GLY A 173 7.20 -1.66 -28.85
C GLY A 173 6.30 -0.61 -28.17
N LYS A 174 6.12 0.57 -28.81
CA LYS A 174 5.21 1.61 -28.30
C LYS A 174 3.75 1.20 -28.41
N ASP A 175 3.34 0.61 -29.52
CA ASP A 175 1.95 0.19 -29.77
C ASP A 175 1.58 -0.98 -28.86
N LEU A 176 2.46 -1.96 -28.72
CA LEU A 176 2.25 -3.07 -27.81
C LEU A 176 2.14 -2.59 -26.35
N SER A 177 3.02 -1.69 -25.92
CA SER A 177 2.99 -1.13 -24.58
C SER A 177 1.69 -0.36 -24.31
N TYR A 178 1.19 0.39 -25.26
CA TYR A 178 -0.08 1.11 -25.15
C TYR A 178 -1.25 0.13 -25.06
N GLN A 179 -1.30 -0.87 -25.94
CA GLN A 179 -2.37 -1.86 -25.96
C GLN A 179 -2.44 -2.68 -24.66
N LEU A 180 -1.30 -3.19 -24.17
CA LEU A 180 -1.24 -3.97 -22.94
C LEU A 180 -1.70 -3.14 -21.71
N LYS A 181 -1.26 -1.89 -21.61
CA LYS A 181 -1.72 -1.01 -20.53
C LYS A 181 -3.21 -0.72 -20.63
N THR A 182 -3.71 -0.43 -21.83
CA THR A 182 -5.13 -0.18 -22.07
C THR A 182 -5.97 -1.40 -21.75
N LEU A 183 -5.50 -2.59 -22.08
CA LEU A 183 -6.15 -3.85 -21.77
C LEU A 183 -6.22 -4.04 -20.25
N ALA A 184 -5.13 -3.88 -19.53
CA ALA A 184 -5.11 -3.96 -18.07
C ALA A 184 -6.10 -2.99 -17.41
N LEU A 185 -6.16 -1.74 -17.87
CA LEU A 185 -7.13 -0.75 -17.39
C LEU A 185 -8.57 -1.18 -17.69
N LYS A 186 -8.84 -1.74 -18.88
CA LYS A 186 -10.17 -2.26 -19.26
C LYS A 186 -10.61 -3.42 -18.37
N TYR A 187 -9.68 -4.29 -17.97
CA TYR A 187 -9.95 -5.39 -17.04
C TYR A 187 -10.00 -4.95 -15.56
N GLY A 188 -9.86 -3.68 -15.29
CA GLY A 188 -10.12 -3.09 -13.96
C GLY A 188 -8.90 -2.72 -13.16
N ALA A 189 -7.72 -2.65 -13.77
CA ALA A 189 -6.58 -1.97 -13.13
C ALA A 189 -6.85 -0.47 -13.02
N ILE A 190 -6.37 0.15 -11.96
CA ILE A 190 -6.41 1.61 -11.76
C ILE A 190 -5.26 2.29 -12.51
N SER A 191 -4.11 1.66 -12.49
CA SER A 191 -2.95 2.08 -13.26
C SER A 191 -2.16 0.88 -13.76
N ALA A 192 -1.42 1.07 -14.85
CA ALA A 192 -0.57 0.05 -15.43
C ALA A 192 0.73 0.66 -15.96
N GLY A 193 1.84 -0.03 -15.75
CA GLY A 193 3.16 0.35 -16.21
C GLY A 193 3.92 -0.84 -16.76
N ILE A 194 4.85 -0.60 -17.70
CA ILE A 194 5.74 -1.63 -18.21
C ILE A 194 7.16 -1.26 -17.83
N THR A 195 7.91 -2.22 -17.36
CA THR A 195 9.32 -2.08 -17.02
C THR A 195 10.14 -3.21 -17.60
N ARG A 196 11.40 -2.93 -17.88
CA ARG A 196 12.38 -3.97 -18.17
C ARG A 196 12.67 -4.75 -16.89
N LEU A 197 12.75 -6.06 -17.01
CA LEU A 197 13.16 -6.92 -15.88
C LEU A 197 14.68 -6.88 -15.75
N GLU A 198 15.10 -6.50 -14.56
CA GLU A 198 16.48 -6.62 -14.12
C GLU A 198 16.60 -7.86 -13.21
N ASP A 199 17.79 -8.36 -13.04
CA ASP A 199 18.04 -9.61 -12.33
C ASP A 199 17.52 -9.57 -10.87
N TYR A 200 17.65 -8.44 -10.20
CA TYR A 200 17.18 -8.23 -8.83
C TYR A 200 15.65 -8.15 -8.66
N HIS A 201 14.88 -8.12 -9.76
CA HIS A 201 13.41 -8.19 -9.69
C HIS A 201 12.90 -9.62 -9.49
N LEU A 202 13.76 -10.61 -9.61
CA LEU A 202 13.43 -12.01 -9.55
C LEU A 202 14.01 -12.66 -8.30
N TYR A 203 13.30 -13.64 -7.78
CA TYR A 203 13.87 -14.52 -6.76
C TYR A 203 14.95 -15.42 -7.37
N SER A 204 15.93 -15.84 -6.57
CA SER A 204 16.94 -16.82 -7.00
C SER A 204 16.36 -18.24 -7.00
N HIS A 205 15.60 -18.58 -5.97
CA HIS A 205 14.97 -19.88 -5.78
C HIS A 205 13.51 -19.72 -5.32
N ARG A 206 12.68 -20.68 -5.65
CA ARG A 206 11.30 -20.77 -5.19
C ARG A 206 11.25 -21.19 -3.73
N GLY A 207 10.45 -20.50 -2.92
CA GLY A 207 10.36 -20.72 -1.47
C GLY A 207 9.15 -21.50 -1.01
N ARG A 208 8.20 -21.85 -1.92
CA ARG A 208 6.91 -22.39 -1.51
C ARG A 208 6.51 -23.64 -2.26
N ARG A 209 5.68 -24.46 -1.58
CA ARG A 209 4.98 -25.63 -2.16
C ARG A 209 5.92 -26.68 -2.76
N HIS A 210 5.45 -27.35 -3.83
CA HIS A 210 6.17 -28.44 -4.47
C HIS A 210 7.48 -28.00 -5.15
N ASN A 211 7.52 -26.75 -5.61
CA ASN A 211 8.70 -26.17 -6.29
C ASN A 211 9.75 -25.60 -5.31
N TYR A 212 9.66 -25.88 -4.03
CA TYR A 212 10.59 -25.37 -3.02
C TYR A 212 12.04 -25.77 -3.35
N GLY A 213 12.91 -24.77 -3.42
CA GLY A 213 14.34 -24.95 -3.70
C GLY A 213 14.70 -24.97 -5.18
N GLU A 214 13.72 -24.94 -6.10
CA GLU A 214 14.00 -24.82 -7.54
C GLU A 214 14.52 -23.43 -7.89
N ALA A 215 15.55 -23.38 -8.73
CA ALA A 215 16.05 -22.13 -9.26
C ALA A 215 14.98 -21.45 -10.16
N VAL A 216 14.86 -20.14 -10.04
CA VAL A 216 13.95 -19.36 -10.88
C VAL A 216 14.64 -19.06 -12.20
N ASP A 217 14.23 -19.77 -13.25
CA ASP A 217 14.57 -19.44 -14.64
C ASP A 217 13.52 -18.47 -15.22
N ASN A 218 13.98 -17.39 -15.83
CA ASN A 218 13.12 -16.39 -16.43
C ASN A 218 13.55 -16.09 -17.86
N ARG A 219 12.62 -16.26 -18.79
CA ARG A 219 12.83 -15.98 -20.22
C ARG A 219 12.22 -14.65 -20.66
N HIS A 220 11.49 -13.98 -19.77
CA HIS A 220 10.84 -12.70 -20.07
C HIS A 220 11.80 -11.54 -19.86
N THR A 221 11.73 -10.55 -20.73
CA THR A 221 12.58 -9.35 -20.70
C THR A 221 11.87 -8.15 -20.08
N HIS A 222 10.55 -8.18 -20.02
CA HIS A 222 9.71 -7.09 -19.50
C HIS A 222 8.62 -7.64 -18.58
N ALA A 223 8.12 -6.77 -17.70
CA ALA A 223 6.97 -7.04 -16.86
C ALA A 223 5.93 -5.93 -17.02
N LEU A 224 4.65 -6.33 -17.05
CA LEU A 224 3.52 -5.43 -16.88
C LEU A 224 3.17 -5.39 -15.40
N ALA A 225 3.28 -4.23 -14.79
CA ALA A 225 2.84 -3.98 -13.41
C ALA A 225 1.53 -3.20 -13.44
N PHE A 226 0.59 -3.56 -12.57
CA PHE A 226 -0.68 -2.87 -12.44
C PHE A 226 -1.10 -2.76 -10.98
N THR A 227 -2.02 -1.85 -10.69
CA THR A 227 -2.59 -1.67 -9.36
C THR A 227 -4.09 -1.90 -9.39
N VAL A 228 -4.63 -2.46 -8.31
CA VAL A 228 -6.06 -2.55 -8.03
C VAL A 228 -6.37 -1.77 -6.77
N GLU A 229 -7.55 -1.14 -6.72
CA GLU A 229 -7.97 -0.34 -5.58
C GLU A 229 -8.62 -1.22 -4.53
N MET A 230 -8.24 -1.00 -3.28
CA MET A 230 -8.92 -1.55 -2.12
C MET A 230 -9.97 -0.57 -1.62
N ASP A 231 -11.11 -1.09 -1.17
CA ASP A 231 -12.16 -0.28 -0.57
C ASP A 231 -11.68 0.29 0.77
N HIS A 232 -11.62 1.63 0.85
CA HIS A 232 -11.14 2.34 2.03
C HIS A 232 -11.97 2.02 3.28
N ASP A 233 -13.30 1.91 3.16
CA ASP A 233 -14.18 1.65 4.30
C ASP A 233 -13.95 0.26 4.89
N TYR A 234 -13.58 -0.72 4.07
CA TYR A 234 -13.19 -2.05 4.51
C TYR A 234 -11.78 -2.08 5.10
N VAL A 235 -10.82 -1.43 4.44
CA VAL A 235 -9.41 -1.39 4.94
C VAL A 235 -9.31 -0.72 6.30
N ARG A 236 -10.04 0.38 6.52
CA ARG A 236 -10.03 1.10 7.81
C ARG A 236 -10.63 0.30 8.97
N THR A 237 -11.30 -0.83 8.70
CA THR A 237 -11.78 -1.72 9.77
C THR A 237 -10.67 -2.54 10.41
N ALA A 238 -9.43 -2.48 9.89
CA ALA A 238 -8.30 -3.21 10.47
C ALA A 238 -8.20 -2.95 12.00
N PRO A 239 -7.95 -3.97 12.81
CA PRO A 239 -7.56 -5.34 12.47
C PRO A 239 -8.75 -6.33 12.34
N TYR A 240 -9.96 -5.86 12.16
CA TYR A 240 -11.15 -6.73 12.09
C TYR A 240 -11.27 -7.48 10.76
N ALA A 241 -12.12 -8.50 10.73
CA ALA A 241 -12.29 -9.48 9.66
C ALA A 241 -12.59 -8.88 8.27
N TYR A 242 -13.30 -7.76 8.21
CA TYR A 242 -13.65 -7.12 6.94
C TYR A 242 -12.44 -6.62 6.14
N CYS A 243 -11.35 -6.19 6.82
CA CYS A 243 -10.10 -5.85 6.15
C CYS A 243 -9.49 -7.08 5.42
N VAL A 244 -9.57 -8.27 6.03
CA VAL A 244 -9.11 -9.52 5.42
C VAL A 244 -10.00 -9.93 4.25
N LEU A 245 -11.32 -9.73 4.37
CA LEU A 245 -12.25 -9.96 3.26
C LEU A 245 -11.89 -9.11 2.05
N GLU A 246 -11.67 -7.81 2.26
CA GLU A 246 -11.28 -6.91 1.17
C GLU A 246 -9.95 -7.32 0.54
N SER A 247 -8.95 -7.63 1.35
CA SER A 247 -7.66 -8.14 0.86
C SER A 247 -7.86 -9.36 -0.02
N SER A 248 -8.63 -10.36 0.44
CA SER A 248 -8.90 -11.60 -0.31
C SER A 248 -9.64 -11.35 -1.63
N ARG A 249 -10.60 -10.40 -1.64
CA ARG A 249 -11.33 -9.98 -2.84
C ARG A 249 -10.41 -9.34 -3.87
N GLN A 250 -9.50 -8.46 -3.43
CA GLN A 250 -8.53 -7.83 -4.33
C GLN A 250 -7.47 -8.81 -4.83
N TYR A 251 -7.12 -9.85 -4.06
CA TYR A 251 -6.30 -10.96 -4.55
C TYR A 251 -6.98 -11.70 -5.71
N VAL A 252 -8.29 -11.99 -5.62
CA VAL A 252 -9.05 -12.60 -6.72
C VAL A 252 -9.06 -11.67 -7.93
N ARG A 253 -9.40 -10.39 -7.73
CA ARG A 253 -9.46 -9.41 -8.83
C ARG A 253 -8.12 -9.25 -9.55
N SER A 254 -7.05 -9.06 -8.79
CA SER A 254 -5.71 -8.91 -9.36
C SER A 254 -5.20 -10.20 -10.01
N GLY A 255 -5.50 -11.36 -9.42
CA GLY A 255 -5.14 -12.66 -9.97
C GLY A 255 -5.81 -12.93 -11.31
N ILE A 256 -7.13 -12.71 -11.42
CA ILE A 256 -7.88 -12.86 -12.67
C ILE A 256 -7.36 -11.88 -13.74
N LEU A 257 -6.98 -10.67 -13.34
CA LEU A 257 -6.43 -9.69 -14.26
C LEU A 257 -5.04 -10.11 -14.78
N ALA A 258 -4.26 -10.82 -13.96
CA ALA A 258 -2.92 -11.30 -14.30
C ALA A 258 -2.92 -12.57 -15.16
N ILE A 259 -3.99 -13.37 -15.15
CA ILE A 259 -4.21 -14.56 -15.98
C ILE A 259 -4.68 -14.13 -17.38
#